data_efd7701ea38577836ca5a1e9c28773c0
#
_entry.id   efd7701ea38577836ca5a1e9c28773c0
#
_cell.length_a   1.000
_cell.length_b   1.000
_cell.length_c   1.000
_cell.angle_alpha   90.00
_cell.angle_beta   90.00
_cell.angle_gamma   90.00
#
_symmetry.space_group_name_H-M   'P 1'
#
loop_
_entity.id
_entity.type
_entity.pdbx_description
1 polymer ?
#
loop_
_entity_poly.entity_id
_entity_poly.type
_entity_poly.pdbx_seq_one_letter_code
_entity_poly.pdbx_strand_id
1 'polypeptide(L)'
;MRYIQSLALLLVTGLLVSCSPQNQSVDLVRTAIVNTTVIDVVNGVRQNQTIVFEGDEIVAVGPTDTIQEVSKTIDGSGKIVIPGLWDMHVHLTASNLFDSSILPLLLSYGITSVRDTGGMLEDLLPLIEESKKGKYPGQRIYYSGPLLDGEFVVYDGSSLFRPSTGTANTMPEKAAATVAELKKNGA
;
A
#
# COMPACT_ATOMS: atom_id res chain seq x y z
N MET A 1 31.40 70.47 -47.53
CA MET A 1 30.35 70.16 -46.57
C MET A 1 29.80 68.77 -46.93
N ARG A 2 30.29 67.75 -46.22
CA ARG A 2 29.84 66.36 -46.35
C ARG A 2 29.89 65.75 -44.97
N TYR A 3 28.71 65.44 -44.47
CA TYR A 3 28.57 64.76 -43.18
C TYR A 3 28.74 63.27 -43.39
N ILE A 4 29.70 62.68 -42.67
CA ILE A 4 29.89 61.23 -42.55
C ILE A 4 29.22 60.82 -41.26
N GLN A 5 28.10 60.11 -41.36
CA GLN A 5 27.43 59.48 -40.24
C GLN A 5 28.09 58.12 -39.97
N SER A 6 28.74 58.01 -38.83
CA SER A 6 29.26 56.73 -38.35
C SER A 6 28.15 55.93 -37.67
N LEU A 7 27.83 54.78 -38.26
CA LEU A 7 26.86 53.83 -37.74
C LEU A 7 27.59 52.90 -36.73
N ALA A 8 27.36 53.09 -35.47
CA ALA A 8 27.86 52.18 -34.41
C ALA A 8 26.96 50.97 -34.31
N LEU A 9 27.45 49.83 -34.76
CA LEU A 9 26.78 48.51 -34.65
C LEU A 9 27.03 47.94 -33.26
N LEU A 10 26.04 48.01 -32.35
CA LEU A 10 26.06 47.37 -31.04
C LEU A 10 25.76 45.88 -31.21
N LEU A 11 26.79 45.05 -31.06
CA LEU A 11 26.65 43.58 -30.97
C LEU A 11 26.16 43.24 -29.55
N VAL A 12 24.90 42.94 -29.38
CA VAL A 12 24.35 42.37 -28.18
C VAL A 12 24.53 40.82 -28.24
N THR A 13 25.58 40.31 -27.64
CA THR A 13 25.80 38.89 -27.42
C THR A 13 24.88 38.45 -26.28
N GLY A 14 23.71 37.89 -26.62
CA GLY A 14 22.82 37.25 -25.68
C GLY A 14 23.45 35.96 -25.16
N LEU A 15 23.88 35.93 -23.89
CA LEU A 15 24.18 34.72 -23.17
C LEU A 15 22.90 33.92 -22.93
N LEU A 16 22.64 32.93 -23.77
CA LEU A 16 21.64 31.90 -23.51
C LEU A 16 22.19 31.01 -22.42
N VAL A 17 21.86 31.30 -21.16
CA VAL A 17 22.01 30.36 -20.07
C VAL A 17 20.99 29.23 -20.31
N SER A 18 21.48 28.14 -20.90
CA SER A 18 20.71 26.90 -21.02
C SER A 18 20.58 26.30 -19.62
N CYS A 19 19.46 26.56 -18.95
CA CYS A 19 19.04 25.79 -17.80
C CYS A 19 18.61 24.40 -18.31
N SER A 20 19.55 23.47 -18.39
CA SER A 20 19.23 22.06 -18.47
C SER A 20 18.54 21.67 -17.16
N PRO A 21 17.36 21.04 -17.16
CA PRO A 21 16.81 20.49 -15.96
C PRO A 21 17.80 19.41 -15.47
N GLN A 22 18.47 19.69 -14.36
CA GLN A 22 19.23 18.68 -13.66
C GLN A 22 18.21 17.65 -13.16
N ASN A 23 18.11 16.54 -13.87
CA ASN A 23 17.39 15.37 -13.40
C ASN A 23 18.17 14.89 -12.17
N GLN A 24 17.80 15.40 -10.99
CA GLN A 24 18.27 14.85 -9.73
C GLN A 24 17.65 13.45 -9.65
N SER A 25 18.42 12.45 -10.06
CA SER A 25 18.16 11.08 -9.67
C SER A 25 18.16 11.11 -8.14
N VAL A 26 16.99 10.95 -7.55
CA VAL A 26 16.88 10.64 -6.13
C VAL A 26 17.53 9.27 -6.00
N ASP A 27 18.78 9.23 -5.54
CA ASP A 27 19.44 7.97 -5.21
C ASP A 27 18.63 7.34 -4.08
N LEU A 28 17.77 6.40 -4.42
CA LEU A 28 16.99 5.66 -3.45
C LEU A 28 17.95 4.90 -2.54
N VAL A 29 17.88 5.22 -1.26
CA VAL A 29 18.75 4.61 -0.24
C VAL A 29 18.40 3.13 -0.13
N ARG A 30 19.32 2.27 -0.56
CA ARG A 30 19.18 0.82 -0.39
C ARG A 30 19.48 0.44 1.05
N THR A 31 18.55 -0.25 1.68
CA THR A 31 18.71 -0.82 3.02
C THR A 31 18.67 -2.33 2.92
N ALA A 32 19.55 -3.02 3.61
CA ALA A 32 19.59 -4.48 3.63
C ALA A 32 19.43 -5.04 5.05
N ILE A 33 18.64 -6.11 5.19
CA ILE A 33 18.70 -7.00 6.33
C ILE A 33 19.66 -8.13 5.96
N VAL A 34 20.78 -8.25 6.68
CA VAL A 34 21.84 -9.23 6.39
C VAL A 34 21.87 -10.36 7.41
N ASN A 35 22.47 -11.49 7.04
CA ASN A 35 22.70 -12.65 7.92
C ASN A 35 21.41 -13.26 8.51
N THR A 36 20.28 -13.13 7.82
CA THR A 36 19.00 -13.63 8.34
C THR A 36 18.64 -15.01 7.78
N THR A 37 17.73 -15.70 8.44
CA THR A 37 17.05 -16.87 7.87
C THR A 37 15.76 -16.40 7.20
N VAL A 38 15.59 -16.68 5.92
CA VAL A 38 14.36 -16.39 5.18
C VAL A 38 13.54 -17.66 5.04
N ILE A 39 12.26 -17.58 5.34
CA ILE A 39 11.30 -18.67 5.13
C ILE A 39 10.18 -18.16 4.24
N ASP A 40 10.01 -18.79 3.09
CA ASP A 40 8.89 -18.52 2.19
C ASP A 40 8.31 -19.84 1.62
N VAL A 41 7.09 -19.75 1.09
CA VAL A 41 6.35 -20.94 0.61
C VAL A 41 6.90 -21.51 -0.71
N VAL A 42 7.70 -20.74 -1.43
CA VAL A 42 8.25 -21.15 -2.74
C VAL A 42 9.60 -21.85 -2.57
N ASN A 43 10.47 -21.26 -1.73
CA ASN A 43 11.88 -21.70 -1.61
C ASN A 43 12.17 -22.39 -0.27
N GLY A 44 11.18 -22.44 0.65
CA GLY A 44 11.35 -23.04 1.97
C GLY A 44 12.29 -22.23 2.87
N VAL A 45 13.08 -22.91 3.67
CA VAL A 45 13.99 -22.32 4.65
C VAL A 45 15.36 -22.09 4.04
N ARG A 46 15.83 -20.85 4.03
CA ARG A 46 17.16 -20.46 3.51
C ARG A 46 17.92 -19.67 4.58
N GLN A 47 19.06 -20.16 4.99
CA GLN A 47 19.93 -19.50 5.97
C GLN A 47 20.91 -18.52 5.29
N ASN A 48 21.49 -17.61 6.07
CA ASN A 48 22.49 -16.63 5.62
C ASN A 48 22.03 -15.85 4.40
N GLN A 49 20.81 -15.34 4.45
CA GLN A 49 20.24 -14.53 3.39
C GLN A 49 20.35 -13.04 3.71
N THR A 50 20.41 -12.25 2.65
CA THR A 50 20.23 -10.81 2.68
C THR A 50 18.97 -10.43 1.90
N ILE A 51 18.20 -9.51 2.46
CA ILE A 51 17.03 -8.91 1.82
C ILE A 51 17.34 -7.43 1.62
N VAL A 52 17.27 -6.95 0.38
CA VAL A 52 17.53 -5.55 0.04
C VAL A 52 16.22 -4.86 -0.31
N PHE A 53 16.03 -3.69 0.29
CA PHE A 53 14.91 -2.79 0.02
C PHE A 53 15.41 -1.52 -0.66
N GLU A 54 14.61 -1.04 -1.60
CA GLU A 54 14.74 0.28 -2.20
C GLU A 54 13.41 1.00 -2.05
N GLY A 55 13.33 1.93 -1.09
CA GLY A 55 12.05 2.48 -0.65
C GLY A 55 11.18 1.42 0.03
N ASP A 56 10.02 1.14 -0.54
CA ASP A 56 9.04 0.15 -0.07
C ASP A 56 9.05 -1.17 -0.87
N GLU A 57 10.01 -1.32 -1.79
CA GLU A 57 10.13 -2.51 -2.62
C GLU A 57 11.29 -3.40 -2.19
N ILE A 58 11.09 -4.73 -2.19
CA ILE A 58 12.15 -5.71 -2.08
C ILE A 58 12.77 -5.91 -3.46
N VAL A 59 14.01 -5.45 -3.63
CA VAL A 59 14.72 -5.50 -4.93
C VAL A 59 15.63 -6.71 -5.06
N ALA A 60 16.03 -7.32 -3.95
CA ALA A 60 16.83 -8.55 -3.99
C ALA A 60 16.64 -9.40 -2.72
N VAL A 61 16.70 -10.70 -2.89
CA VAL A 61 16.82 -11.70 -1.81
C VAL A 61 17.82 -12.77 -2.27
N GLY A 62 18.89 -12.95 -1.52
CA GLY A 62 19.93 -13.93 -1.88
C GLY A 62 20.94 -14.17 -0.78
N PRO A 63 21.94 -15.06 -1.01
CA PRO A 63 23.02 -15.27 -0.07
C PRO A 63 23.74 -13.97 0.28
N THR A 64 24.10 -13.80 1.54
CA THR A 64 24.68 -12.53 2.05
C THR A 64 25.97 -12.12 1.33
N ASP A 65 26.78 -13.08 0.92
CA ASP A 65 28.06 -12.85 0.23
C ASP A 65 27.91 -12.42 -1.24
N THR A 66 26.71 -12.51 -1.81
CA THR A 66 26.45 -12.16 -3.22
C THR A 66 25.86 -10.78 -3.43
N ILE A 67 25.40 -10.11 -2.36
CA ILE A 67 24.72 -8.82 -2.47
C ILE A 67 25.68 -7.69 -2.10
N GLN A 68 25.88 -6.79 -3.04
CA GLN A 68 26.74 -5.62 -2.91
C GLN A 68 25.95 -4.32 -3.08
N GLU A 69 26.53 -3.18 -2.66
CA GLU A 69 26.00 -1.83 -2.85
C GLU A 69 24.72 -1.53 -2.10
N VAL A 70 24.81 -1.50 -0.76
CA VAL A 70 23.76 -1.01 0.13
C VAL A 70 24.25 0.16 0.97
N SER A 71 23.40 1.15 1.19
CA SER A 71 23.72 2.34 1.96
C SER A 71 23.57 2.13 3.47
N LYS A 72 22.72 1.18 3.86
CA LYS A 72 22.42 0.87 5.26
C LYS A 72 22.22 -0.64 5.45
N THR A 73 22.77 -1.16 6.53
CA THR A 73 22.57 -2.56 6.92
C THR A 73 21.88 -2.69 8.26
N ILE A 74 21.05 -3.71 8.39
CA ILE A 74 20.41 -4.17 9.63
C ILE A 74 20.88 -5.60 9.85
N ASP A 75 21.53 -5.86 10.98
CA ASP A 75 21.94 -7.23 11.32
C ASP A 75 20.73 -8.08 11.69
N GLY A 76 20.49 -9.12 10.90
CA GLY A 76 19.45 -10.11 11.07
C GLY A 76 19.94 -11.43 11.68
N SER A 77 21.14 -11.46 12.23
CA SER A 77 21.71 -12.68 12.85
C SER A 77 20.79 -13.24 13.93
N GLY A 78 20.46 -14.52 13.81
CA GLY A 78 19.53 -15.20 14.72
C GLY A 78 18.05 -14.79 14.54
N LYS A 79 17.73 -13.96 13.55
CA LYS A 79 16.35 -13.59 13.21
C LYS A 79 15.85 -14.40 12.02
N ILE A 80 14.53 -14.56 11.99
CA ILE A 80 13.81 -15.20 10.90
C ILE A 80 12.94 -14.15 10.24
N VAL A 81 12.99 -14.05 8.93
CA VAL A 81 12.14 -13.19 8.12
C VAL A 81 11.17 -14.06 7.34
N ILE A 82 9.92 -13.73 7.42
CA ILE A 82 8.83 -14.35 6.66
C ILE A 82 8.10 -13.26 5.86
N PRO A 83 7.37 -13.60 4.79
CA PRO A 83 6.41 -12.68 4.17
C PRO A 83 5.43 -12.14 5.22
N GLY A 84 4.98 -10.91 5.03
CA GLY A 84 3.97 -10.32 5.91
C GLY A 84 2.72 -11.19 5.99
N LEU A 85 2.16 -11.30 7.18
CA LEU A 85 0.99 -12.15 7.43
C LEU A 85 -0.27 -11.56 6.79
N TRP A 86 -1.16 -12.45 6.40
CA TRP A 86 -2.50 -12.12 5.91
C TRP A 86 -3.55 -12.56 6.92
N ASP A 87 -4.46 -11.66 7.27
CA ASP A 87 -5.72 -12.04 7.89
C ASP A 87 -6.81 -12.03 6.81
N MET A 88 -7.26 -13.23 6.45
CA MET A 88 -8.20 -13.45 5.35
C MET A 88 -9.66 -13.30 5.75
N HIS A 89 -9.95 -13.00 7.02
CA HIS A 89 -11.32 -12.86 7.49
C HIS A 89 -11.40 -11.85 8.64
N VAL A 90 -11.52 -10.59 8.29
CA VAL A 90 -11.74 -9.49 9.25
C VAL A 90 -13.03 -8.76 8.94
N HIS A 91 -13.50 -7.98 9.91
CA HIS A 91 -14.60 -7.04 9.78
C HIS A 91 -14.15 -5.70 10.35
N LEU A 92 -13.52 -4.88 9.54
CA LEU A 92 -12.88 -3.63 9.97
C LEU A 92 -13.89 -2.59 10.48
N THR A 93 -15.13 -2.69 10.03
CA THR A 93 -16.22 -1.77 10.38
C THR A 93 -17.33 -2.43 11.20
N ALA A 94 -17.11 -3.65 11.71
CA ALA A 94 -18.15 -4.41 12.42
C ALA A 94 -18.46 -3.90 13.83
N SER A 95 -17.76 -2.89 14.30
CA SER A 95 -18.02 -2.29 15.62
C SER A 95 -17.71 -0.81 15.62
N ASN A 96 -18.60 -0.01 16.16
CA ASN A 96 -18.35 1.42 16.42
C ASN A 96 -17.23 1.67 17.46
N LEU A 97 -16.74 0.61 18.10
CA LEU A 97 -15.61 0.65 19.04
C LEU A 97 -14.26 0.43 18.32
N PHE A 98 -14.30 -0.13 17.11
CA PHE A 98 -13.13 -0.30 16.27
C PHE A 98 -13.04 0.92 15.35
N ASP A 99 -12.29 1.89 15.81
CA ASP A 99 -11.86 2.98 14.98
C ASP A 99 -10.61 2.59 14.16
N SER A 100 -10.02 3.56 13.54
CA SER A 100 -8.78 3.40 12.77
C SER A 100 -7.60 2.80 13.54
N SER A 101 -7.71 2.58 14.86
CA SER A 101 -6.65 1.97 15.68
C SER A 101 -6.47 0.48 15.42
N ILE A 102 -7.47 -0.20 14.84
CA ILE A 102 -7.37 -1.62 14.50
C ILE A 102 -6.27 -1.91 13.48
N LEU A 103 -6.06 -1.04 12.49
CA LEU A 103 -5.04 -1.24 11.46
C LEU A 103 -3.61 -1.22 12.03
N PRO A 104 -3.19 -0.19 12.80
CA PRO A 104 -1.89 -0.22 13.48
C PRO A 104 -1.73 -1.41 14.44
N LEU A 105 -2.80 -1.82 15.11
CA LEU A 105 -2.77 -2.98 15.99
C LEU A 105 -2.46 -4.26 15.21
N LEU A 106 -3.18 -4.53 14.13
CA LEU A 106 -2.94 -5.68 13.26
C LEU A 106 -1.50 -5.67 12.72
N LEU A 107 -1.01 -4.51 12.28
CA LEU A 107 0.35 -4.36 11.81
C LEU A 107 1.39 -4.68 12.89
N SER A 108 1.13 -4.31 14.16
CA SER A 108 2.04 -4.62 15.28
C SER A 108 2.21 -6.12 15.52
N TYR A 109 1.27 -6.95 15.05
CA TYR A 109 1.34 -8.40 15.03
C TYR A 109 1.87 -8.99 13.72
N GLY A 110 2.38 -8.14 12.80
CA GLY A 110 2.93 -8.57 11.52
C GLY A 110 1.88 -8.83 10.43
N ILE A 111 0.62 -8.49 10.66
CA ILE A 111 -0.45 -8.60 9.66
C ILE A 111 -0.37 -7.39 8.75
N THR A 112 0.16 -7.62 7.55
CA THR A 112 0.40 -6.58 6.54
C THR A 112 -0.68 -6.48 5.48
N SER A 113 -1.55 -7.48 5.42
CA SER A 113 -2.68 -7.51 4.48
C SER A 113 -3.89 -8.11 5.16
N VAL A 114 -5.06 -7.56 4.86
CA VAL A 114 -6.33 -8.05 5.40
C VAL A 114 -7.37 -8.19 4.31
N ARG A 115 -8.29 -9.13 4.47
CA ARG A 115 -9.50 -9.22 3.67
C ARG A 115 -10.72 -9.00 4.56
N ASP A 116 -11.39 -7.87 4.37
CA ASP A 116 -12.69 -7.61 5.00
C ASP A 116 -13.77 -8.41 4.27
N THR A 117 -14.51 -9.21 5.03
CA THR A 117 -15.50 -10.16 4.50
C THR A 117 -16.93 -9.75 4.80
N GLY A 118 -17.17 -8.50 5.21
CA GLY A 118 -18.52 -8.05 5.50
C GLY A 118 -18.56 -6.66 6.12
N GLY A 119 -18.41 -5.62 5.31
CA GLY A 119 -18.57 -4.22 5.72
C GLY A 119 -19.34 -3.45 4.68
N MET A 120 -20.11 -2.46 5.11
CA MET A 120 -20.79 -1.55 4.20
C MET A 120 -19.78 -0.70 3.45
N LEU A 121 -19.97 -0.48 2.14
CA LEU A 121 -19.02 0.24 1.31
C LEU A 121 -18.85 1.69 1.76
N GLU A 122 -19.91 2.33 2.24
CA GLU A 122 -19.86 3.69 2.77
C GLU A 122 -18.90 3.86 3.96
N ASP A 123 -18.68 2.81 4.74
CA ASP A 123 -17.76 2.81 5.88
C ASP A 123 -16.36 2.33 5.48
N LEU A 124 -16.27 1.32 4.61
CA LEU A 124 -15.00 0.72 4.20
C LEU A 124 -14.20 1.60 3.25
N LEU A 125 -14.83 2.20 2.24
CA LEU A 125 -14.12 2.96 1.22
C LEU A 125 -13.34 4.15 1.78
N PRO A 126 -13.89 4.96 2.72
CA PRO A 126 -13.12 6.01 3.37
C PRO A 126 -11.88 5.49 4.11
N LEU A 127 -12.01 4.38 4.85
CA LEU A 127 -10.90 3.76 5.58
C LEU A 127 -9.80 3.28 4.63
N ILE A 128 -10.18 2.66 3.50
CA ILE A 128 -9.26 2.21 2.48
C ILE A 128 -8.51 3.40 1.84
N GLU A 129 -9.21 4.47 1.52
CA GLU A 129 -8.59 5.67 0.94
C GLU A 129 -7.63 6.37 1.93
N GLU A 130 -7.96 6.41 3.20
CA GLU A 130 -7.06 6.92 4.24
C GLU A 130 -5.80 6.04 4.37
N SER A 131 -5.96 4.73 4.31
CA SER A 131 -4.84 3.77 4.32
C SER A 131 -3.93 3.97 3.10
N LYS A 132 -4.49 4.10 1.90
CA LYS A 132 -3.72 4.38 0.67
C LYS A 132 -2.95 5.71 0.74
N LYS A 133 -3.47 6.71 1.44
CA LYS A 133 -2.80 7.99 1.68
C LYS A 133 -1.70 7.93 2.75
N GLY A 134 -1.44 6.76 3.31
CA GLY A 134 -0.41 6.53 4.32
C GLY A 134 -0.79 6.93 5.74
N LYS A 135 -2.06 7.21 6.02
CA LYS A 135 -2.53 7.48 7.38
C LYS A 135 -2.33 6.26 8.29
N TYR A 136 -2.48 5.08 7.72
CA TYR A 136 -2.24 3.80 8.38
C TYR A 136 -1.14 3.06 7.62
N PRO A 137 0.09 3.05 8.12
CA PRO A 137 1.22 2.52 7.38
C PRO A 137 1.12 1.01 7.18
N GLY A 138 1.38 0.59 5.96
CA GLY A 138 1.79 -0.76 5.64
C GLY A 138 0.72 -1.80 5.36
N GLN A 139 -0.58 -1.48 5.46
CA GLN A 139 -1.62 -2.49 5.22
C GLN A 139 -2.29 -2.38 3.86
N ARG A 140 -2.41 -3.53 3.19
CA ARG A 140 -3.25 -3.70 2.01
C ARG A 140 -4.61 -4.22 2.46
N ILE A 141 -5.67 -3.50 2.09
CA ILE A 141 -7.04 -3.86 2.46
C ILE A 141 -7.76 -4.35 1.20
N TYR A 142 -8.15 -5.61 1.24
CA TYR A 142 -9.06 -6.22 0.27
C TYR A 142 -10.43 -6.36 0.92
N TYR A 143 -11.49 -6.33 0.14
CA TYR A 143 -12.84 -6.34 0.69
C TYR A 143 -13.84 -7.00 -0.26
N SER A 144 -14.92 -7.55 0.31
CA SER A 144 -16.02 -8.15 -0.43
C SER A 144 -17.29 -7.29 -0.41
N GLY A 145 -17.32 -6.22 0.42
CA GLY A 145 -18.54 -5.47 0.67
C GLY A 145 -19.48 -6.18 1.65
N PRO A 146 -20.73 -5.73 1.76
CA PRO A 146 -21.69 -6.26 2.73
C PRO A 146 -22.04 -7.73 2.50
N LEU A 147 -22.40 -8.40 3.58
CA LEU A 147 -22.97 -9.74 3.53
C LEU A 147 -24.28 -9.71 2.76
N LEU A 148 -24.42 -10.60 1.78
CA LEU A 148 -25.65 -10.76 1.02
C LEU A 148 -26.54 -11.77 1.72
N ASP A 149 -27.55 -11.27 2.41
CA ASP A 149 -28.46 -12.07 3.22
C ASP A 149 -29.82 -12.26 2.55
N GLY A 150 -30.65 -13.12 3.10
CA GLY A 150 -32.02 -13.30 2.69
C GLY A 150 -32.97 -12.20 3.17
N GLU A 151 -34.22 -12.54 3.45
CA GLU A 151 -35.24 -11.61 3.96
C GLU A 151 -34.86 -11.07 5.34
N PHE A 152 -34.30 -11.94 6.18
CA PHE A 152 -33.83 -11.58 7.52
C PHE A 152 -32.32 -11.37 7.49
N VAL A 153 -31.91 -10.12 7.63
CA VAL A 153 -30.49 -9.77 7.69
C VAL A 153 -29.97 -10.03 9.10
N VAL A 154 -28.98 -10.89 9.23
CA VAL A 154 -28.43 -11.28 10.55
C VAL A 154 -27.70 -10.11 11.22
N TYR A 155 -26.98 -9.33 10.44
CA TYR A 155 -26.26 -8.14 10.93
C TYR A 155 -26.91 -6.89 10.37
N ASP A 156 -28.06 -6.55 10.90
CA ASP A 156 -28.95 -5.47 10.43
C ASP A 156 -28.66 -4.10 11.07
N GLY A 157 -27.71 -4.04 12.00
CA GLY A 157 -27.39 -2.81 12.73
C GLY A 157 -28.28 -2.52 13.93
N SER A 158 -29.18 -3.44 14.30
CA SER A 158 -30.06 -3.27 15.46
C SER A 158 -29.32 -3.32 16.80
N SER A 159 -28.10 -3.83 16.81
CA SER A 159 -27.23 -3.86 18.00
C SER A 159 -26.56 -2.51 18.24
N LEU A 160 -26.58 -2.02 19.49
CA LEU A 160 -26.00 -0.75 19.90
C LEU A 160 -24.52 -0.55 19.50
N PHE A 161 -23.75 -1.64 19.44
CA PHE A 161 -22.31 -1.61 19.20
C PHE A 161 -21.91 -2.19 17.85
N ARG A 162 -22.85 -2.62 17.02
CA ARG A 162 -22.58 -3.24 15.74
C ARG A 162 -23.37 -2.56 14.64
N PRO A 163 -22.71 -1.85 13.72
CA PRO A 163 -23.38 -1.30 12.54
C PRO A 163 -23.87 -2.44 11.65
N SER A 164 -24.76 -2.11 10.72
CA SER A 164 -25.16 -3.07 9.68
C SER A 164 -23.96 -3.46 8.84
N THR A 165 -23.81 -4.76 8.60
CA THR A 165 -22.84 -5.31 7.66
C THR A 165 -23.48 -6.22 6.63
N GLY A 166 -24.79 -6.33 6.65
CA GLY A 166 -25.58 -7.16 5.75
C GLY A 166 -26.62 -6.39 4.93
N THR A 167 -26.99 -6.93 3.80
CA THR A 167 -28.04 -6.41 2.93
C THR A 167 -28.98 -7.53 2.47
N ALA A 168 -30.30 -7.24 2.50
CA ALA A 168 -31.33 -8.20 2.07
C ALA A 168 -31.35 -8.37 0.55
N ASN A 169 -31.25 -9.61 0.10
CA ASN A 169 -31.36 -10.02 -1.30
C ASN A 169 -32.37 -11.16 -1.42
N THR A 170 -33.64 -10.81 -1.44
CA THR A 170 -34.76 -11.77 -1.39
C THR A 170 -35.06 -12.45 -2.72
N MET A 171 -34.42 -12.00 -3.81
CA MET A 171 -34.61 -12.56 -5.16
C MET A 171 -33.25 -12.75 -5.84
N PRO A 172 -33.08 -13.81 -6.67
CA PRO A 172 -31.82 -14.07 -7.36
C PRO A 172 -31.33 -12.88 -8.23
N GLU A 173 -32.25 -12.21 -8.90
CA GLU A 173 -31.97 -11.08 -9.78
C GLU A 173 -31.42 -9.89 -8.98
N LYS A 174 -31.97 -9.66 -7.79
CA LYS A 174 -31.48 -8.62 -6.87
C LYS A 174 -30.09 -8.95 -6.37
N ALA A 175 -29.84 -10.20 -5.97
CA ALA A 175 -28.51 -10.64 -5.55
C ALA A 175 -27.46 -10.45 -6.67
N ALA A 176 -27.81 -10.86 -7.90
CA ALA A 176 -26.92 -10.67 -9.06
C ALA A 176 -26.62 -9.19 -9.33
N ALA A 177 -27.62 -8.32 -9.23
CA ALA A 177 -27.43 -6.87 -9.39
C ALA A 177 -26.54 -6.29 -8.29
N THR A 178 -26.73 -6.71 -7.03
CA THR A 178 -25.88 -6.29 -5.91
C THR A 178 -24.43 -6.73 -6.12
N VAL A 179 -24.18 -7.97 -6.52
CA VAL A 179 -22.82 -8.46 -6.82
C VAL A 179 -22.18 -7.65 -7.96
N ALA A 180 -22.95 -7.35 -9.02
CA ALA A 180 -22.42 -6.52 -10.11
C ALA A 180 -22.04 -5.11 -9.65
N GLU A 181 -22.82 -4.50 -8.77
CA GLU A 181 -22.52 -3.19 -8.19
C GLU A 181 -21.29 -3.24 -7.26
N LEU A 182 -21.18 -4.26 -6.41
CA LEU A 182 -20.01 -4.48 -5.55
C LEU A 182 -18.73 -4.61 -6.38
N LYS A 183 -18.76 -5.43 -7.44
CA LYS A 183 -17.64 -5.58 -8.37
C LYS A 183 -17.26 -4.26 -9.04
N LYS A 184 -18.24 -3.44 -9.45
CA LYS A 184 -17.99 -2.13 -10.05
C LYS A 184 -17.28 -1.18 -9.08
N ASN A 185 -17.53 -1.32 -7.78
CA ASN A 185 -16.90 -0.55 -6.70
C ASN A 185 -15.59 -1.18 -6.20
N GLY A 186 -15.09 -2.25 -6.81
CA GLY A 186 -13.78 -2.83 -6.55
C GLY A 186 -13.75 -3.96 -5.50
N ALA A 187 -14.91 -4.47 -5.11
CA ALA A 187 -15.06 -5.63 -4.23
C ALA A 187 -14.83 -6.96 -4.98
#